data_2e92dce9be2b586bf1b4258ef4c5e03d
#
_entry.id   2e92dce9be2b586bf1b4258ef4c5e03d
#
_cell.length_a   1.000
_cell.length_b   1.000
_cell.length_c   1.000
_cell.angle_alpha   90.00
_cell.angle_beta   90.00
_cell.angle_gamma   90.00
#
_symmetry.space_group_name_H-M   'P 1'
#
loop_
_entity.id
_entity.type
_entity.pdbx_description
1 polymer ?
#
loop_
_entity_poly.entity_id
_entity_poly.type
_entity_poly.pdbx_seq_one_letter_code
_entity_poly.pdbx_strand_id
1 'polypeptide(L)'
;MSISRVFGVGLFLISPFVFAELPSTNSSVERKIDAQQQKQQAEQDAAILAQQTQSPHVRLEGEKEASLSFPQNEAQCFPINQLVLTDYQAEEEKNSSASSLKLIQPSQFSWALKSVYAERDFALPACIGSEGINVLLRRIQNRLIDFGYVTTRVVVEPQDLRSGMLVLTVIPGKVGRIQLQDQSAIPFATRGTLWFAMPMTQGDMLNIRNIEQGLENLKRVSSAEADVQLSPSEAIGETDVVISYKQRFPFHLTLGLDDSGSKATGRLQGSATFSWDNVLTLNDLFYISGTRSFKRGSDNAEGDYGSKNVSLYYSIPWKNYLLTLSGSKYTYHQTVAGGLESYTYSGESQQMKANLSRL
;
A
#
# COMPACT_ATOMS: atom_id res chain seq x y z
N MET A 1 -15.02 -3.05 35.33
CA MET A 1 -14.24 -4.29 35.28
C MET A 1 -14.34 -4.86 33.88
N SER A 2 -13.34 -4.60 33.04
CA SER A 2 -13.29 -5.03 31.65
C SER A 2 -12.11 -5.96 31.49
N ILE A 3 -12.38 -7.20 31.10
CA ILE A 3 -11.36 -8.22 30.87
C ILE A 3 -11.07 -8.26 29.38
N SER A 4 -9.89 -7.73 29.02
CA SER A 4 -9.32 -7.84 27.69
C SER A 4 -8.73 -9.23 27.50
N ARG A 5 -9.29 -10.03 26.58
CA ARG A 5 -8.70 -11.30 26.16
C ARG A 5 -7.75 -11.07 24.99
N VAL A 6 -6.46 -11.17 25.27
CA VAL A 6 -5.41 -11.26 24.26
C VAL A 6 -5.39 -12.70 23.74
N PHE A 7 -5.72 -12.90 22.46
CA PHE A 7 -5.48 -14.15 21.76
C PHE A 7 -4.03 -14.17 21.26
N GLY A 8 -3.17 -14.92 21.95
CA GLY A 8 -1.85 -15.25 21.47
C GLY A 8 -1.93 -16.42 20.48
N VAL A 9 -1.64 -16.15 19.21
CA VAL A 9 -1.43 -17.21 18.21
C VAL A 9 -0.01 -17.73 18.40
N GLY A 10 0.09 -18.90 19.01
CA GLY A 10 1.37 -19.63 19.17
C GLY A 10 1.81 -20.20 17.82
N LEU A 11 2.88 -19.63 17.27
CA LEU A 11 3.55 -20.18 16.11
C LEU A 11 4.42 -21.36 16.58
N PHE A 12 4.03 -22.59 16.24
CA PHE A 12 4.85 -23.78 16.47
C PHE A 12 6.09 -23.72 15.57
N LEU A 13 7.23 -23.38 16.15
CA LEU A 13 8.54 -23.54 15.53
C LEU A 13 8.92 -25.02 15.56
N ILE A 14 8.86 -25.68 14.41
CA ILE A 14 9.49 -26.98 14.22
C ILE A 14 10.99 -26.73 14.10
N SER A 15 11.71 -26.97 15.18
CA SER A 15 13.17 -26.89 15.21
C SER A 15 13.75 -28.18 14.63
N PRO A 16 14.50 -28.16 13.53
CA PRO A 16 15.28 -29.33 13.12
C PRO A 16 16.47 -29.48 14.06
N PHE A 17 16.66 -30.66 14.58
CA PHE A 17 17.85 -31.03 15.35
C PHE A 17 19.10 -30.77 14.53
N VAL A 18 19.91 -29.80 14.98
CA VAL A 18 21.25 -29.57 14.46
C VAL A 18 22.21 -30.49 15.20
N PHE A 19 22.77 -31.47 14.50
CA PHE A 19 23.95 -32.17 14.98
C PHE A 19 25.12 -31.18 14.96
N ALA A 20 25.64 -30.84 16.12
CA ALA A 20 26.84 -30.02 16.25
C ALA A 20 28.07 -30.88 15.91
N GLU A 21 28.64 -30.69 14.71
CA GLU A 21 30.01 -31.15 14.39
C GLU A 21 31.02 -30.19 15.06
N LEU A 22 32.06 -30.78 15.63
CA LEU A 22 33.15 -30.08 16.30
C LEU A 22 33.88 -29.13 15.32
N PRO A 23 34.21 -27.89 15.70
CA PRO A 23 34.85 -26.94 14.80
C PRO A 23 36.32 -27.31 14.51
N SER A 24 36.62 -27.62 13.26
CA SER A 24 37.97 -27.67 12.73
C SER A 24 38.56 -26.25 12.60
N THR A 25 39.89 -26.11 12.71
CA THR A 25 40.65 -24.86 12.77
C THR A 25 40.57 -23.92 11.53
N ASN A 26 39.77 -24.25 10.51
CA ASN A 26 39.51 -23.41 9.31
C ASN A 26 38.22 -22.57 9.39
N SER A 27 37.56 -22.55 10.52
CA SER A 27 36.19 -21.98 10.67
C SER A 27 36.05 -20.45 10.38
N SER A 28 37.15 -19.71 10.35
CA SER A 28 37.12 -18.27 10.06
C SER A 28 37.10 -17.95 8.57
N VAL A 29 37.76 -18.74 7.75
CA VAL A 29 37.80 -18.58 6.28
C VAL A 29 36.50 -19.10 5.68
N GLU A 30 36.04 -20.25 6.14
CA GLU A 30 34.76 -20.86 5.75
C GLU A 30 33.61 -19.92 6.04
N ARG A 31 33.51 -19.34 7.24
CA ARG A 31 32.48 -18.35 7.60
C ARG A 31 32.50 -17.09 6.71
N LYS A 32 33.69 -16.65 6.28
CA LYS A 32 33.79 -15.51 5.36
C LYS A 32 33.30 -15.86 3.96
N ILE A 33 33.61 -17.04 3.49
CA ILE A 33 33.17 -17.57 2.17
C ILE A 33 31.64 -17.68 2.20
N ASP A 34 31.05 -18.32 3.20
CA ASP A 34 29.60 -18.49 3.34
C ASP A 34 28.87 -17.15 3.44
N ALA A 35 29.40 -16.20 4.23
CA ALA A 35 28.83 -14.86 4.37
C ALA A 35 28.87 -14.09 3.03
N GLN A 36 29.96 -14.22 2.25
CA GLN A 36 30.07 -13.59 0.94
C GLN A 36 29.09 -14.19 -0.06
N GLN A 37 28.94 -15.51 -0.07
CA GLN A 37 27.99 -16.22 -0.94
C GLN A 37 26.54 -15.87 -0.59
N GLN A 38 26.20 -15.82 0.70
CA GLN A 38 24.86 -15.41 1.16
C GLN A 38 24.54 -13.96 0.75
N LYS A 39 25.54 -13.07 0.81
CA LYS A 39 25.36 -11.68 0.36
C LYS A 39 25.09 -11.61 -1.14
N GLN A 40 25.87 -12.30 -1.96
CA GLN A 40 25.67 -12.37 -3.42
C GLN A 40 24.29 -12.94 -3.77
N GLN A 41 23.87 -13.99 -3.08
CA GLN A 41 22.53 -14.57 -3.25
C GLN A 41 21.43 -13.54 -2.93
N ALA A 42 21.55 -12.82 -1.81
CA ALA A 42 20.57 -11.82 -1.42
C ALA A 42 20.49 -10.65 -2.43
N GLU A 43 21.62 -10.24 -2.99
CA GLU A 43 21.68 -9.21 -4.04
C GLU A 43 21.02 -9.68 -5.35
N GLN A 44 21.25 -10.92 -5.76
CA GLN A 44 20.59 -11.52 -6.94
C GLN A 44 19.08 -11.65 -6.74
N ASP A 45 18.65 -12.19 -5.61
CA ASP A 45 17.23 -12.33 -5.29
C ASP A 45 16.52 -10.95 -5.25
N ALA A 46 17.20 -9.92 -4.71
CA ALA A 46 16.68 -8.55 -4.69
C ALA A 46 16.58 -7.96 -6.10
N ALA A 47 17.56 -8.20 -6.97
CA ALA A 47 17.53 -7.72 -8.36
C ALA A 47 16.39 -8.38 -9.16
N ILE A 48 16.19 -9.68 -9.00
CA ILE A 48 15.09 -10.42 -9.63
C ILE A 48 13.74 -9.87 -9.14
N LEU A 49 13.59 -9.68 -7.83
CA LEU A 49 12.38 -9.12 -7.24
C LEU A 49 12.07 -7.73 -7.81
N ALA A 50 13.07 -6.86 -7.91
CA ALA A 50 12.91 -5.51 -8.45
C ALA A 50 12.47 -5.51 -9.93
N GLN A 51 12.88 -6.49 -10.73
CA GLN A 51 12.43 -6.65 -12.11
C GLN A 51 10.97 -7.15 -12.23
N GLN A 52 10.53 -7.99 -11.29
CA GLN A 52 9.21 -8.64 -11.35
C GLN A 52 8.12 -7.85 -10.63
N THR A 53 8.48 -6.99 -9.68
CA THR A 53 7.50 -6.18 -8.93
C THR A 53 7.48 -4.76 -9.45
N GLN A 54 6.27 -4.28 -9.76
CA GLN A 54 6.04 -2.85 -9.91
C GLN A 54 5.72 -2.27 -8.54
N SER A 55 6.26 -1.09 -8.26
CA SER A 55 5.85 -0.26 -7.13
C SER A 55 5.09 0.95 -7.68
N PRO A 56 3.84 0.74 -8.15
CA PRO A 56 3.06 1.84 -8.69
C PRO A 56 2.81 2.84 -7.57
N HIS A 57 3.17 4.08 -7.79
CA HIS A 57 2.85 5.17 -6.88
C HIS A 57 1.68 5.94 -7.48
N VAL A 58 0.48 5.63 -7.01
CA VAL A 58 -0.75 6.30 -7.45
C VAL A 58 -1.03 7.44 -6.49
N ARG A 59 -1.11 8.65 -7.01
CA ARG A 59 -1.53 9.81 -6.23
C ARG A 59 -2.63 10.55 -6.96
N LEU A 60 -3.76 10.64 -6.32
CA LEU A 60 -4.92 11.38 -6.78
C LEU A 60 -5.02 12.66 -5.96
N GLU A 61 -5.21 13.79 -6.62
CA GLU A 61 -5.31 15.08 -5.95
C GLU A 61 -6.74 15.60 -6.07
N GLY A 62 -7.30 16.02 -4.94
CA GLY A 62 -8.56 16.76 -4.93
C GLY A 62 -8.32 18.21 -5.32
N GLU A 63 -9.21 18.78 -6.11
CA GLU A 63 -9.16 20.18 -6.46
C GLU A 63 -9.44 21.05 -5.25
N LYS A 64 -8.48 21.94 -4.91
CA LYS A 64 -8.60 22.89 -3.81
C LYS A 64 -8.92 24.27 -4.36
N GLU A 65 -9.77 24.96 -3.63
CA GLU A 65 -10.02 26.37 -3.90
C GLU A 65 -8.90 27.25 -3.30
N ALA A 66 -8.63 28.37 -3.94
CA ALA A 66 -7.64 29.33 -3.42
C ALA A 66 -8.00 29.77 -2.00
N SER A 67 -7.00 29.80 -1.12
CA SER A 67 -7.18 30.35 0.22
C SER A 67 -7.38 31.87 0.13
N LEU A 68 -8.45 32.35 0.77
CA LEU A 68 -8.77 33.77 0.87
C LEU A 68 -8.50 34.26 2.29
N SER A 69 -8.01 35.51 2.41
CA SER A 69 -7.90 36.17 3.71
C SER A 69 -9.30 36.43 4.29
N PHE A 70 -9.43 36.33 5.59
CA PHE A 70 -10.68 36.62 6.26
C PHE A 70 -11.01 38.12 6.19
N PRO A 71 -12.23 38.50 5.75
CA PRO A 71 -12.61 39.90 5.63
C PRO A 71 -12.67 40.56 7.02
N GLN A 72 -12.03 41.73 7.17
CA GLN A 72 -11.98 42.43 8.45
C GLN A 72 -13.19 43.34 8.68
N ASN A 73 -13.86 43.81 7.63
CA ASN A 73 -15.00 44.72 7.70
C ASN A 73 -16.04 44.32 6.65
N GLU A 74 -17.08 43.64 7.09
CA GLU A 74 -18.25 43.35 6.25
C GLU A 74 -19.38 44.32 6.61
N ALA A 75 -20.06 44.88 5.61
CA ALA A 75 -21.12 45.85 5.81
C ALA A 75 -22.34 45.26 6.55
N GLN A 76 -22.57 43.95 6.36
CA GLN A 76 -23.62 43.21 7.06
C GLN A 76 -22.98 41.94 7.67
N CYS A 77 -22.84 41.95 8.98
CA CYS A 77 -22.28 40.84 9.73
C CYS A 77 -23.00 40.62 11.03
N PHE A 78 -22.89 39.44 11.60
CA PHE A 78 -23.42 39.02 12.89
C PHE A 78 -22.28 38.72 13.87
N PRO A 79 -22.41 39.12 15.15
CA PRO A 79 -21.44 38.80 16.17
C PRO A 79 -21.50 37.28 16.46
N ILE A 80 -20.50 36.55 16.03
CA ILE A 80 -20.42 35.10 16.26
C ILE A 80 -19.38 34.81 17.35
N ASN A 81 -19.81 34.04 18.35
CA ASN A 81 -19.02 33.66 19.50
C ASN A 81 -18.60 32.18 19.43
N GLN A 82 -19.34 31.37 18.65
CA GLN A 82 -19.11 29.92 18.57
C GLN A 82 -19.34 29.41 17.15
N LEU A 83 -18.42 28.52 16.69
CA LEU A 83 -18.57 27.73 15.48
C LEU A 83 -18.83 26.28 15.86
N VAL A 84 -19.80 25.66 15.23
CA VAL A 84 -20.11 24.23 15.40
C VAL A 84 -20.19 23.57 14.06
N LEU A 85 -19.61 22.36 13.96
CA LEU A 85 -19.69 21.52 12.77
C LEU A 85 -20.58 20.32 13.11
N THR A 86 -21.67 20.11 12.35
CA THR A 86 -22.64 19.02 12.52
C THR A 86 -22.72 18.17 11.26
N ASP A 87 -23.10 16.91 11.38
CA ASP A 87 -23.38 16.07 10.22
C ASP A 87 -24.80 16.30 9.69
N TYR A 88 -24.95 16.26 8.36
CA TYR A 88 -26.23 16.34 7.69
C TYR A 88 -27.14 15.19 8.13
N GLN A 89 -28.36 15.48 8.50
CA GLN A 89 -29.43 14.54 8.83
C GLN A 89 -30.52 14.62 7.77
N ALA A 90 -30.85 13.49 7.16
CA ALA A 90 -31.95 13.42 6.21
C ALA A 90 -33.28 13.81 6.88
N GLU A 91 -34.23 14.38 6.13
CA GLU A 91 -35.51 14.86 6.68
C GLU A 91 -36.35 13.78 7.37
N GLU A 92 -36.20 12.52 6.96
CA GLU A 92 -36.88 11.37 7.59
C GLU A 92 -36.40 11.13 9.03
N GLU A 93 -35.11 11.36 9.31
CA GLU A 93 -34.57 11.29 10.67
C GLU A 93 -34.95 12.53 11.50
N LYS A 94 -35.16 13.69 10.86
CA LYS A 94 -35.62 14.90 11.52
C LYS A 94 -37.04 14.74 12.12
N ASN A 95 -37.90 13.98 11.45
CA ASN A 95 -39.30 13.77 11.85
C ASN A 95 -39.49 12.70 12.94
N SER A 96 -38.57 11.74 13.07
CA SER A 96 -38.66 10.72 14.12
C SER A 96 -38.22 11.19 15.51
N SER A 97 -37.60 12.34 15.62
CA SER A 97 -37.07 12.94 16.87
C SER A 97 -37.92 14.13 17.38
N ALA A 98 -39.23 14.12 17.14
CA ALA A 98 -40.15 15.12 17.71
C ALA A 98 -40.24 14.91 19.21
N SER A 99 -39.55 15.69 19.99
CA SER A 99 -39.67 16.00 21.42
C SER A 99 -38.44 15.76 22.26
N SER A 100 -37.33 16.38 21.94
CA SER A 100 -36.29 16.65 22.93
C SER A 100 -35.44 17.80 22.41
N LEU A 101 -35.00 18.70 23.26
CA LEU A 101 -33.99 19.72 22.94
C LEU A 101 -32.93 19.11 22.08
N LYS A 102 -32.89 19.50 20.78
CA LYS A 102 -31.98 18.95 19.78
C LYS A 102 -30.58 19.35 20.20
N LEU A 103 -29.90 18.49 20.98
CA LEU A 103 -28.50 18.65 21.26
C LEU A 103 -27.78 18.59 19.91
N ILE A 104 -27.16 19.71 19.53
CA ILE A 104 -26.31 19.79 18.34
C ILE A 104 -25.15 18.84 18.60
N GLN A 105 -25.13 17.68 17.90
CA GLN A 105 -24.05 16.73 18.02
C GLN A 105 -22.91 17.17 17.10
N PRO A 106 -21.69 17.29 17.63
CA PRO A 106 -20.55 17.65 16.81
C PRO A 106 -20.25 16.54 15.78
N SER A 107 -19.97 16.97 14.54
CA SER A 107 -19.55 16.08 13.46
C SER A 107 -18.28 15.30 13.80
N GLN A 108 -18.15 14.09 13.27
CA GLN A 108 -16.90 13.36 13.28
C GLN A 108 -15.73 14.13 12.60
N PHE A 109 -16.04 15.11 11.75
CA PHE A 109 -15.08 16.00 11.09
C PHE A 109 -14.78 17.26 11.89
N SER A 110 -15.18 17.37 13.15
CA SER A 110 -14.95 18.56 14.01
C SER A 110 -13.46 18.94 14.12
N TRP A 111 -12.57 17.99 13.92
CA TRP A 111 -11.12 18.26 13.82
C TRP A 111 -10.76 19.23 12.69
N ALA A 112 -11.57 19.30 11.62
CA ALA A 112 -11.35 20.21 10.50
C ALA A 112 -11.56 21.68 10.86
N LEU A 113 -12.31 22.00 11.93
CA LEU A 113 -12.45 23.36 12.45
C LEU A 113 -11.11 23.97 12.86
N LYS A 114 -10.10 23.16 13.20
CA LYS A 114 -8.77 23.65 13.54
C LYS A 114 -8.12 24.44 12.39
N SER A 115 -8.50 24.16 11.14
CA SER A 115 -7.98 24.90 9.99
C SER A 115 -8.44 26.34 9.93
N VAL A 116 -9.62 26.63 10.50
CA VAL A 116 -10.19 27.98 10.57
C VAL A 116 -9.31 28.92 11.40
N TYR A 117 -8.71 28.37 12.46
CA TYR A 117 -7.83 29.10 13.38
C TYR A 117 -6.34 28.99 13.03
N ALA A 118 -6.00 28.28 11.99
CA ALA A 118 -4.59 28.07 11.59
C ALA A 118 -3.97 29.36 11.00
N GLU A 119 -4.80 30.16 10.34
CA GLU A 119 -4.41 31.47 9.83
C GLU A 119 -4.68 32.52 10.91
N ARG A 120 -3.72 33.42 11.14
CA ARG A 120 -3.78 34.40 12.25
C ARG A 120 -4.74 35.57 12.00
N ASP A 121 -5.47 35.54 10.89
CA ASP A 121 -6.41 36.57 10.44
C ASP A 121 -7.82 36.39 10.98
N PHE A 122 -8.10 35.29 11.73
CA PHE A 122 -9.40 34.95 12.28
C PHE A 122 -9.32 34.50 13.74
N ALA A 123 -10.15 35.06 14.59
CA ALA A 123 -10.37 34.65 15.98
C ALA A 123 -11.82 34.94 16.40
N LEU A 124 -12.37 34.16 17.31
CA LEU A 124 -13.65 34.41 17.91
C LEU A 124 -13.50 35.20 19.23
N PRO A 125 -14.43 36.11 19.57
CA PRO A 125 -15.62 36.47 18.80
C PRO A 125 -15.30 37.36 17.59
N ALA A 126 -16.07 37.21 16.49
CA ALA A 126 -15.87 37.94 15.25
C ALA A 126 -17.22 38.36 14.65
N CYS A 127 -17.27 39.50 13.95
CA CYS A 127 -18.41 39.87 13.12
C CYS A 127 -18.28 39.14 11.78
N ILE A 128 -19.18 38.24 11.46
CA ILE A 128 -19.12 37.35 10.29
C ILE A 128 -20.33 37.60 9.39
N GLY A 129 -20.05 37.97 8.15
CA GLY A 129 -21.05 38.12 7.10
C GLY A 129 -20.94 36.99 6.08
N SER A 130 -21.50 37.21 4.91
CA SER A 130 -21.54 36.20 3.85
C SER A 130 -20.16 35.86 3.29
N GLU A 131 -19.24 36.84 3.16
CA GLU A 131 -17.90 36.63 2.68
C GLU A 131 -17.05 35.83 3.69
N GLY A 132 -17.14 36.22 4.98
CA GLY A 132 -16.48 35.51 6.07
C GLY A 132 -16.95 34.05 6.17
N ILE A 133 -18.23 33.77 6.04
CA ILE A 133 -18.79 32.41 6.00
C ILE A 133 -18.15 31.63 4.83
N ASN A 134 -18.08 32.21 3.63
CA ASN A 134 -17.49 31.53 2.47
C ASN A 134 -16.00 31.22 2.68
N VAL A 135 -15.25 32.13 3.31
CA VAL A 135 -13.83 31.87 3.63
C VAL A 135 -13.69 30.71 4.62
N LEU A 136 -14.55 30.66 5.66
CA LEU A 136 -14.55 29.57 6.63
C LEU A 136 -14.87 28.22 5.98
N LEU A 137 -15.92 28.19 5.14
CA LEU A 137 -16.29 26.99 4.38
C LEU A 137 -15.15 26.48 3.53
N ARG A 138 -14.45 27.36 2.77
CA ARG A 138 -13.32 26.97 1.93
C ARG A 138 -12.15 26.42 2.75
N ARG A 139 -11.82 27.04 3.88
CA ARG A 139 -10.75 26.57 4.77
C ARG A 139 -11.04 25.16 5.30
N ILE A 140 -12.28 24.91 5.74
CA ILE A 140 -12.69 23.58 6.21
C ILE A 140 -12.70 22.58 5.06
N GLN A 141 -13.26 22.96 3.89
CA GLN A 141 -13.32 22.12 2.70
C GLN A 141 -11.90 21.70 2.24
N ASN A 142 -10.97 22.65 2.12
CA ASN A 142 -9.58 22.37 1.76
C ASN A 142 -8.93 21.43 2.77
N ARG A 143 -9.23 21.58 4.06
CA ARG A 143 -8.71 20.68 5.09
C ARG A 143 -9.23 19.26 4.95
N LEU A 144 -10.51 19.10 4.60
CA LEU A 144 -11.09 17.78 4.32
C LEU A 144 -10.42 17.13 3.11
N ILE A 145 -10.20 17.91 2.04
CA ILE A 145 -9.49 17.46 0.83
C ILE A 145 -8.06 17.03 1.16
N ASP A 146 -7.32 17.77 2.00
CA ASP A 146 -5.97 17.41 2.45
C ASP A 146 -5.92 16.03 3.11
N PHE A 147 -6.97 15.69 3.85
CA PHE A 147 -7.11 14.39 4.51
C PHE A 147 -7.75 13.31 3.62
N GLY A 148 -8.00 13.63 2.35
CA GLY A 148 -8.49 12.68 1.36
C GLY A 148 -10.02 12.61 1.24
N TYR A 149 -10.79 13.42 1.94
CA TYR A 149 -12.25 13.45 1.89
C TYR A 149 -12.77 14.38 0.79
N VAL A 150 -12.42 14.05 -0.46
CA VAL A 150 -12.63 14.93 -1.64
C VAL A 150 -14.11 15.09 -2.04
N THR A 151 -14.97 14.16 -1.66
CA THR A 151 -16.40 14.18 -1.95
C THR A 151 -17.26 14.69 -0.78
N THR A 152 -16.69 14.81 0.43
CA THR A 152 -17.36 15.42 1.58
C THR A 152 -17.50 16.92 1.37
N ARG A 153 -18.67 17.46 1.61
CA ARG A 153 -19.00 18.88 1.42
C ARG A 153 -19.37 19.55 2.73
N VAL A 154 -19.02 20.81 2.84
CA VAL A 154 -19.43 21.66 3.98
C VAL A 154 -20.33 22.77 3.45
N VAL A 155 -21.50 22.90 4.05
CA VAL A 155 -22.52 23.86 3.66
C VAL A 155 -23.05 24.62 4.87
N VAL A 156 -23.77 25.69 4.62
CA VAL A 156 -24.52 26.42 5.64
C VAL A 156 -26.02 26.28 5.35
N GLU A 157 -26.75 25.73 6.30
CA GLU A 157 -28.21 25.73 6.25
C GLU A 157 -28.76 27.08 6.72
N PRO A 158 -29.99 27.50 6.25
CA PRO A 158 -30.64 28.68 6.76
C PRO A 158 -30.79 28.62 8.29
N GLN A 159 -30.30 29.65 9.00
CA GLN A 159 -30.25 29.69 10.44
C GLN A 159 -30.32 31.12 10.98
N ASP A 160 -30.72 31.28 12.25
CA ASP A 160 -30.72 32.59 12.94
C ASP A 160 -29.35 32.84 13.62
N LEU A 161 -28.55 33.72 13.04
CA LEU A 161 -27.22 34.08 13.53
C LEU A 161 -27.24 35.04 14.75
N ARG A 162 -28.40 35.56 15.13
CA ARG A 162 -28.53 36.45 16.31
C ARG A 162 -28.24 35.75 17.62
N SER A 163 -28.26 34.41 17.62
CA SER A 163 -27.86 33.60 18.76
C SER A 163 -26.34 33.66 19.06
N GLY A 164 -25.53 34.21 18.15
CA GLY A 164 -24.08 34.22 18.26
C GLY A 164 -23.43 32.89 17.94
N MET A 165 -24.18 31.92 17.44
CA MET A 165 -23.67 30.59 17.03
C MET A 165 -23.80 30.43 15.51
N LEU A 166 -22.73 30.03 14.85
CA LEU A 166 -22.75 29.63 13.45
C LEU A 166 -22.58 28.10 13.35
N VAL A 167 -23.62 27.45 12.84
CA VAL A 167 -23.63 26.01 12.60
C VAL A 167 -23.30 25.74 11.14
N LEU A 168 -22.25 24.96 10.91
CA LEU A 168 -21.82 24.47 9.60
C LEU A 168 -22.22 23.00 9.47
N THR A 169 -22.84 22.64 8.37
CA THR A 169 -23.31 21.26 8.13
C THR A 169 -22.39 20.53 7.18
N VAL A 170 -21.90 19.36 7.59
CA VAL A 170 -21.11 18.48 6.75
C VAL A 170 -22.03 17.46 6.09
N ILE A 171 -21.94 17.35 4.78
CA ILE A 171 -22.52 16.27 3.99
C ILE A 171 -21.39 15.26 3.73
N PRO A 172 -21.35 14.15 4.51
CA PRO A 172 -20.28 13.19 4.36
C PRO A 172 -20.35 12.49 3.00
N GLY A 173 -19.20 12.45 2.30
CA GLY A 173 -19.08 11.68 1.08
C GLY A 173 -18.94 10.19 1.40
N LYS A 174 -19.89 9.36 0.94
CA LYS A 174 -19.87 7.91 1.14
C LYS A 174 -19.61 7.18 -0.19
N VAL A 175 -19.10 5.99 -0.07
CA VAL A 175 -18.92 5.08 -1.21
C VAL A 175 -20.29 4.52 -1.59
N GLY A 176 -20.74 4.81 -2.79
CA GLY A 176 -21.91 4.20 -3.41
C GLY A 176 -21.58 2.79 -3.90
N ARG A 177 -21.82 2.51 -5.17
CA ARG A 177 -21.45 1.21 -5.78
C ARG A 177 -19.99 1.21 -6.18
N ILE A 178 -19.30 0.09 -5.94
CA ILE A 178 -17.97 -0.15 -6.49
C ILE A 178 -18.11 -1.13 -7.64
N GLN A 179 -17.75 -0.70 -8.86
CA GLN A 179 -17.88 -1.49 -10.06
C GLN A 179 -16.51 -1.71 -10.70
N LEU A 180 -16.24 -2.95 -11.11
CA LEU A 180 -15.06 -3.30 -11.89
C LEU A 180 -15.47 -3.58 -13.32
N GLN A 181 -14.92 -2.83 -14.26
CA GLN A 181 -15.08 -3.01 -15.70
C GLN A 181 -13.83 -3.68 -16.25
N ASP A 182 -13.90 -5.00 -16.47
CA ASP A 182 -12.78 -5.75 -17.04
C ASP A 182 -12.77 -5.58 -18.57
N GLN A 183 -11.75 -4.88 -19.07
CA GLN A 183 -11.49 -4.61 -20.47
C GLN A 183 -10.43 -5.56 -21.07
N SER A 184 -10.07 -6.62 -20.35
CA SER A 184 -9.10 -7.61 -20.81
C SER A 184 -9.64 -8.40 -21.99
N ALA A 185 -8.76 -8.81 -22.91
CA ALA A 185 -9.16 -9.68 -24.05
C ALA A 185 -9.71 -11.03 -23.58
N ILE A 186 -9.18 -11.54 -22.47
CA ILE A 186 -9.71 -12.66 -21.70
C ILE A 186 -10.00 -12.12 -20.31
N PRO A 187 -11.26 -12.20 -19.81
CA PRO A 187 -11.58 -11.71 -18.49
C PRO A 187 -10.81 -12.47 -17.40
N PHE A 188 -10.00 -11.75 -16.62
CA PHE A 188 -9.23 -12.29 -15.51
C PHE A 188 -9.74 -11.81 -14.15
N ALA A 189 -10.40 -10.65 -14.13
CA ALA A 189 -10.86 -10.06 -12.89
C ALA A 189 -12.11 -10.76 -12.36
N THR A 190 -12.12 -11.00 -11.06
CA THR A 190 -13.22 -11.59 -10.31
C THR A 190 -13.69 -10.67 -9.20
N ARG A 191 -14.78 -11.04 -8.50
CA ARG A 191 -15.14 -10.37 -7.24
C ARG A 191 -14.02 -10.44 -6.21
N GLY A 192 -13.22 -11.52 -6.22
CA GLY A 192 -12.04 -11.68 -5.38
C GLY A 192 -10.98 -10.63 -5.69
N THR A 193 -10.70 -10.36 -6.97
CA THR A 193 -9.76 -9.33 -7.41
C THR A 193 -10.07 -7.98 -6.75
N LEU A 194 -11.33 -7.56 -6.81
CA LEU A 194 -11.79 -6.31 -6.23
C LEU A 194 -11.75 -6.33 -4.70
N TRP A 195 -12.23 -7.41 -4.08
CA TRP A 195 -12.31 -7.53 -2.63
C TRP A 195 -10.93 -7.53 -1.94
N PHE A 196 -9.94 -8.17 -2.57
CA PHE A 196 -8.55 -8.15 -2.09
C PHE A 196 -7.86 -6.81 -2.33
N ALA A 197 -8.16 -6.14 -3.44
CA ALA A 197 -7.55 -4.88 -3.79
C ALA A 197 -8.07 -3.71 -2.96
N MET A 198 -9.40 -3.57 -2.83
CA MET A 198 -10.01 -2.35 -2.30
C MET A 198 -10.14 -2.37 -0.77
N PRO A 199 -9.52 -1.40 -0.07
CA PRO A 199 -9.61 -1.33 1.40
C PRO A 199 -10.91 -0.69 1.90
N MET A 200 -11.89 -0.48 1.04
CA MET A 200 -13.20 0.11 1.35
C MET A 200 -14.34 -0.72 0.77
N THR A 201 -15.54 -0.52 1.31
CA THR A 201 -16.79 -1.16 0.88
C THR A 201 -17.88 -0.12 0.69
N GLN A 202 -19.00 -0.52 0.06
CA GLN A 202 -20.18 0.33 -0.07
C GLN A 202 -20.67 0.81 1.30
N GLY A 203 -20.99 2.10 1.40
CA GLY A 203 -21.43 2.76 2.63
C GLY A 203 -20.31 3.33 3.51
N ASP A 204 -19.06 2.94 3.28
CA ASP A 204 -17.91 3.51 3.97
C ASP A 204 -17.70 4.97 3.59
N MET A 205 -17.03 5.75 4.45
CA MET A 205 -16.58 7.10 4.10
C MET A 205 -15.61 7.06 2.93
N LEU A 206 -15.93 7.80 1.86
CA LEU A 206 -15.04 7.85 0.70
C LEU A 206 -13.79 8.65 1.06
N ASN A 207 -12.67 7.96 1.05
CA ASN A 207 -11.36 8.59 1.17
C ASN A 207 -10.49 8.20 -0.03
N ILE A 208 -9.94 9.21 -0.69
CA ILE A 208 -9.13 9.03 -1.90
C ILE A 208 -7.90 8.16 -1.66
N ARG A 209 -7.35 8.15 -0.42
CA ARG A 209 -6.19 7.31 -0.06
C ARG A 209 -6.52 5.82 -0.13
N ASN A 210 -7.77 5.45 0.19
CA ASN A 210 -8.23 4.06 0.03
C ASN A 210 -8.36 3.68 -1.45
N ILE A 211 -8.74 4.64 -2.30
CA ILE A 211 -8.79 4.42 -3.76
C ILE A 211 -7.38 4.28 -4.33
N GLU A 212 -6.46 5.16 -3.95
CA GLU A 212 -5.05 5.08 -4.33
C GLU A 212 -4.46 3.71 -3.98
N GLN A 213 -4.65 3.27 -2.73
CA GLN A 213 -4.17 1.96 -2.28
C GLN A 213 -4.80 0.80 -3.07
N GLY A 214 -6.09 0.90 -3.37
CA GLY A 214 -6.78 -0.10 -4.20
C GLY A 214 -6.21 -0.17 -5.61
N LEU A 215 -5.94 0.97 -6.23
CA LEU A 215 -5.30 1.05 -7.55
C LEU A 215 -3.87 0.53 -7.54
N GLU A 216 -3.09 0.83 -6.50
CA GLU A 216 -1.74 0.28 -6.34
C GLU A 216 -1.76 -1.24 -6.24
N ASN A 217 -2.72 -1.80 -5.50
CA ASN A 217 -2.90 -3.25 -5.42
C ASN A 217 -3.25 -3.88 -6.77
N LEU A 218 -4.13 -3.24 -7.56
CA LEU A 218 -4.53 -3.71 -8.90
C LEU A 218 -3.38 -3.62 -9.91
N LYS A 219 -2.58 -2.54 -9.84
CA LYS A 219 -1.45 -2.28 -10.76
C LYS A 219 -0.14 -2.94 -10.31
N ARG A 220 -0.15 -3.69 -9.23
CA ARG A 220 1.03 -4.32 -8.66
C ARG A 220 1.69 -5.34 -9.58
N VAL A 221 0.90 -6.09 -10.34
CA VAL A 221 1.39 -7.06 -11.33
C VAL A 221 1.68 -6.36 -12.66
N SER A 222 2.78 -6.73 -13.30
CA SER A 222 3.30 -6.01 -14.48
C SER A 222 2.39 -6.07 -15.70
N SER A 223 1.53 -7.06 -15.78
CA SER A 223 0.56 -7.25 -16.86
C SER A 223 -0.74 -6.45 -16.66
N ALA A 224 -1.00 -5.86 -15.48
CA ALA A 224 -2.27 -5.20 -15.18
C ALA A 224 -2.19 -3.68 -15.25
N GLU A 225 -3.21 -3.10 -15.83
CA GLU A 225 -3.49 -1.66 -15.88
C GLU A 225 -4.83 -1.42 -15.19
N ALA A 226 -4.93 -0.40 -14.37
CA ALA A 226 -6.17 -0.01 -13.71
C ALA A 226 -6.30 1.51 -13.64
N ASP A 227 -7.51 2.01 -13.78
CA ASP A 227 -7.85 3.42 -13.63
C ASP A 227 -9.19 3.56 -12.90
N VAL A 228 -9.46 4.74 -12.33
CA VAL A 228 -10.67 4.99 -11.56
C VAL A 228 -11.39 6.23 -12.05
N GLN A 229 -12.70 6.13 -12.08
CA GLN A 229 -13.60 7.25 -12.31
C GLN A 229 -14.61 7.32 -11.15
N LEU A 230 -14.80 8.53 -10.64
CA LEU A 230 -15.79 8.83 -9.61
C LEU A 230 -16.98 9.49 -10.26
N SER A 231 -18.18 8.97 -10.04
CA SER A 231 -19.42 9.53 -10.53
C SER A 231 -20.42 9.73 -9.40
N PRO A 232 -21.21 10.80 -9.43
CA PRO A 232 -22.30 10.97 -8.46
C PRO A 232 -23.25 9.77 -8.51
N SER A 233 -23.67 9.27 -7.34
CA SER A 233 -24.72 8.27 -7.19
C SER A 233 -26.09 8.94 -7.14
N GLU A 234 -27.16 8.14 -7.16
CA GLU A 234 -28.53 8.64 -7.03
C GLU A 234 -28.83 9.22 -5.64
N ALA A 235 -28.18 8.69 -4.61
CA ALA A 235 -28.35 9.15 -3.23
C ALA A 235 -27.43 10.35 -2.91
N ILE A 236 -27.97 11.29 -2.13
CA ILE A 236 -27.22 12.49 -1.71
C ILE A 236 -26.02 12.07 -0.84
N GLY A 237 -24.84 12.60 -1.20
CA GLY A 237 -23.59 12.31 -0.47
C GLY A 237 -22.95 10.97 -0.86
N GLU A 238 -23.53 10.19 -1.77
CA GLU A 238 -22.91 8.97 -2.29
C GLU A 238 -22.19 9.21 -3.61
N THR A 239 -21.09 8.48 -3.80
CA THR A 239 -20.26 8.51 -5.01
C THR A 239 -19.97 7.09 -5.48
N ASP A 240 -20.35 6.78 -6.69
CA ASP A 240 -20.02 5.50 -7.34
C ASP A 240 -18.56 5.50 -7.78
N VAL A 241 -17.87 4.39 -7.53
CA VAL A 241 -16.46 4.17 -7.89
C VAL A 241 -16.40 3.16 -9.02
N VAL A 242 -16.07 3.61 -10.21
CA VAL A 242 -15.94 2.77 -11.40
C VAL A 242 -14.47 2.56 -11.69
N ILE A 243 -14.03 1.30 -11.64
CA ILE A 243 -12.65 0.90 -11.88
C ILE A 243 -12.57 0.22 -13.23
N SER A 244 -11.83 0.82 -14.16
CA SER A 244 -11.47 0.21 -15.43
C SER A 244 -10.23 -0.65 -15.20
N TYR A 245 -10.31 -1.93 -15.53
CA TYR A 245 -9.22 -2.89 -15.34
C TYR A 245 -8.91 -3.58 -16.66
N LYS A 246 -7.63 -3.72 -16.95
CA LYS A 246 -7.17 -4.43 -18.16
C LYS A 246 -5.92 -5.22 -17.82
N GLN A 247 -5.98 -6.52 -18.05
CA GLN A 247 -4.82 -7.40 -17.91
C GLN A 247 -4.36 -7.91 -19.28
N ARG A 248 -3.07 -7.78 -19.54
CA ARG A 248 -2.38 -8.37 -20.70
C ARG A 248 -2.02 -9.82 -20.40
N PHE A 249 -1.24 -10.44 -21.30
CA PHE A 249 -0.76 -11.80 -21.09
C PHE A 249 0.00 -11.95 -19.76
N PRO A 250 -0.42 -12.87 -18.88
CA PRO A 250 0.03 -12.88 -17.48
C PRO A 250 1.35 -13.64 -17.26
N PHE A 251 1.90 -14.26 -18.27
CA PHE A 251 3.13 -15.06 -18.15
C PHE A 251 4.31 -14.30 -18.73
N HIS A 252 5.45 -14.32 -18.01
CA HIS A 252 6.68 -13.70 -18.45
C HIS A 252 7.83 -14.67 -18.26
N LEU A 253 8.71 -14.77 -19.27
CA LEU A 253 9.96 -15.51 -19.19
C LEU A 253 11.10 -14.55 -19.44
N THR A 254 11.98 -14.40 -18.46
CA THR A 254 13.19 -13.60 -18.54
C THR A 254 14.40 -14.51 -18.55
N LEU A 255 15.25 -14.35 -19.53
CA LEU A 255 16.54 -15.05 -19.62
C LEU A 255 17.65 -14.02 -19.47
N GLY A 256 18.63 -14.30 -18.62
CA GLY A 256 19.78 -13.44 -18.37
C GLY A 256 21.09 -14.19 -18.53
N LEU A 257 22.12 -13.49 -18.97
CA LEU A 257 23.48 -13.94 -18.98
C LEU A 257 24.39 -12.79 -18.52
N ASP A 258 25.13 -13.00 -17.46
CA ASP A 258 26.00 -11.98 -16.88
C ASP A 258 27.31 -12.58 -16.34
N ASP A 259 28.28 -11.74 -15.99
CA ASP A 259 29.54 -12.13 -15.40
C ASP A 259 29.71 -11.70 -13.93
N SER A 260 28.57 -11.57 -13.22
CA SER A 260 28.51 -11.15 -11.83
C SER A 260 28.95 -12.22 -10.82
N GLY A 261 29.19 -13.43 -11.27
CA GLY A 261 29.65 -14.52 -10.43
C GLY A 261 31.06 -14.34 -9.87
N SER A 262 31.42 -15.13 -8.85
CA SER A 262 32.74 -15.11 -8.25
C SER A 262 33.72 -15.93 -9.06
N LYS A 263 35.02 -15.59 -8.98
CA LYS A 263 36.10 -16.41 -9.61
C LYS A 263 36.14 -17.83 -9.04
N ALA A 264 35.76 -18.00 -7.78
CA ALA A 264 35.83 -19.29 -7.09
C ALA A 264 34.69 -20.24 -7.47
N THR A 265 33.53 -19.72 -7.85
CA THR A 265 32.31 -20.51 -8.15
C THR A 265 31.83 -20.34 -9.59
N GLY A 266 32.59 -19.61 -10.43
CA GLY A 266 32.26 -19.31 -11.83
C GLY A 266 31.73 -17.88 -12.02
N ARG A 267 32.45 -17.12 -12.90
CA ARG A 267 32.08 -15.70 -13.18
C ARG A 267 30.85 -15.59 -14.06
N LEU A 268 30.82 -16.39 -15.13
CA LEU A 268 29.72 -16.37 -16.07
C LEU A 268 28.51 -17.08 -15.46
N GLN A 269 27.39 -16.36 -15.36
CA GLN A 269 26.14 -16.88 -14.82
C GLN A 269 25.02 -16.75 -15.86
N GLY A 270 24.18 -17.77 -15.92
CA GLY A 270 22.94 -17.74 -16.68
C GLY A 270 21.78 -17.86 -15.74
N SER A 271 20.76 -17.03 -15.96
CA SER A 271 19.53 -17.02 -15.20
C SER A 271 18.31 -17.22 -16.09
N ALA A 272 17.30 -17.86 -15.54
CA ALA A 272 15.97 -17.98 -16.13
C ALA A 272 14.94 -17.74 -15.06
N THR A 273 14.02 -16.79 -15.30
CA THR A 273 12.93 -16.46 -14.40
C THR A 273 11.62 -16.61 -15.14
N PHE A 274 10.73 -17.42 -14.59
CA PHE A 274 9.34 -17.54 -15.03
C PHE A 274 8.45 -16.84 -13.99
N SER A 275 7.63 -15.90 -14.43
CA SER A 275 6.63 -15.24 -13.57
C SER A 275 5.22 -15.44 -14.12
N TRP A 276 4.28 -15.51 -13.21
CA TRP A 276 2.86 -15.63 -13.46
C TRP A 276 2.11 -14.62 -12.61
N ASP A 277 1.53 -13.65 -13.29
CA ASP A 277 0.73 -12.59 -12.69
C ASP A 277 -0.70 -13.08 -12.46
N ASN A 278 -1.24 -12.79 -11.29
CA ASN A 278 -2.65 -13.01 -10.95
C ASN A 278 -3.08 -14.49 -11.00
N VAL A 279 -2.27 -15.37 -10.40
CA VAL A 279 -2.48 -16.84 -10.40
C VAL A 279 -3.84 -17.25 -9.87
N LEU A 280 -4.24 -16.64 -8.72
CA LEU A 280 -5.51 -16.92 -8.04
C LEU A 280 -6.58 -15.86 -8.35
N THR A 281 -6.33 -14.93 -9.27
CA THR A 281 -7.19 -13.78 -9.58
C THR A 281 -7.38 -12.82 -8.38
N LEU A 282 -6.38 -12.76 -7.49
CA LEU A 282 -6.39 -11.97 -6.27
C LEU A 282 -5.32 -10.86 -6.27
N ASN A 283 -4.86 -10.44 -7.46
CA ASN A 283 -3.75 -9.51 -7.68
C ASN A 283 -2.43 -10.05 -7.13
N ASP A 284 -2.31 -11.35 -7.10
CA ASP A 284 -1.16 -12.08 -6.61
C ASP A 284 -0.09 -12.23 -7.69
N LEU A 285 1.17 -12.28 -7.25
CA LEU A 285 2.34 -12.47 -8.08
C LEU A 285 3.08 -13.72 -7.65
N PHE A 286 3.35 -14.59 -8.59
CA PHE A 286 4.20 -15.75 -8.42
C PHE A 286 5.38 -15.66 -9.36
N TYR A 287 6.59 -15.99 -8.91
CA TYR A 287 7.69 -16.32 -9.80
C TYR A 287 8.60 -17.41 -9.24
N ILE A 288 9.25 -18.11 -10.15
CA ILE A 288 10.36 -19.03 -9.89
C ILE A 288 11.57 -18.62 -10.72
N SER A 289 12.71 -18.52 -10.10
CA SER A 289 13.97 -18.17 -10.75
C SER A 289 15.03 -19.24 -10.51
N GLY A 290 15.81 -19.53 -11.54
CA GLY A 290 16.98 -20.39 -11.46
C GLY A 290 18.21 -19.68 -12.02
N THR A 291 19.32 -19.68 -11.27
CA THR A 291 20.62 -19.17 -11.71
C THR A 291 21.66 -20.27 -11.62
N ARG A 292 22.53 -20.36 -12.61
CA ARG A 292 23.63 -21.33 -12.64
C ARG A 292 24.89 -20.71 -13.23
N SER A 293 26.02 -20.98 -12.60
CA SER A 293 27.31 -20.61 -13.16
C SER A 293 27.73 -21.55 -14.31
N PHE A 294 28.41 -20.98 -15.30
CA PHE A 294 29.00 -21.72 -16.41
C PHE A 294 30.52 -21.65 -16.33
N LYS A 295 31.19 -22.77 -16.66
CA LYS A 295 32.61 -22.81 -16.77
C LYS A 295 33.05 -22.07 -18.04
N ARG A 296 33.97 -21.11 -17.92
CA ARG A 296 34.58 -20.42 -19.05
C ARG A 296 36.05 -20.79 -19.11
N GLY A 297 36.52 -21.15 -20.28
CA GLY A 297 37.90 -21.59 -20.48
C GLY A 297 39.01 -20.56 -20.18
N SER A 298 38.63 -19.31 -19.88
CA SER A 298 39.52 -18.23 -19.43
C SER A 298 39.58 -18.06 -17.90
N ASP A 299 38.76 -18.80 -17.16
CA ASP A 299 38.81 -18.80 -15.71
C ASP A 299 40.03 -19.70 -15.33
N ASN A 300 41.09 -19.08 -14.83
CA ASN A 300 42.32 -19.78 -14.41
C ASN A 300 42.12 -20.61 -13.12
N ALA A 301 40.88 -21.03 -12.83
CA ALA A 301 40.55 -21.91 -11.72
C ALA A 301 40.79 -23.35 -12.13
N GLU A 302 41.87 -23.94 -11.62
CA GLU A 302 42.10 -25.38 -11.72
C GLU A 302 41.09 -26.10 -10.82
N GLY A 303 40.46 -27.16 -11.34
CA GLY A 303 39.57 -28.02 -10.58
C GLY A 303 38.08 -27.85 -10.90
N ASP A 304 37.24 -28.38 -10.02
CA ASP A 304 35.79 -28.35 -10.17
C ASP A 304 35.17 -27.22 -9.33
N TYR A 305 34.36 -26.39 -9.99
CA TYR A 305 33.71 -25.27 -9.35
C TYR A 305 32.33 -25.00 -9.97
N GLY A 306 31.42 -24.45 -9.20
CA GLY A 306 30.09 -24.08 -9.69
C GLY A 306 29.20 -23.54 -8.61
N SER A 307 28.16 -22.86 -9.05
CA SER A 307 27.07 -22.43 -8.18
C SER A 307 25.71 -22.62 -8.86
N LYS A 308 24.70 -22.88 -8.06
CA LYS A 308 23.30 -22.98 -8.49
C LYS A 308 22.43 -22.37 -7.44
N ASN A 309 21.53 -21.48 -7.87
CA ASN A 309 20.47 -20.90 -7.03
C ASN A 309 19.12 -21.20 -7.64
N VAL A 310 18.15 -21.54 -6.81
CA VAL A 310 16.73 -21.61 -7.17
C VAL A 310 15.97 -20.82 -6.13
N SER A 311 15.17 -19.86 -6.57
CA SER A 311 14.33 -19.05 -5.71
C SER A 311 12.89 -19.09 -6.18
N LEU A 312 11.98 -19.05 -5.21
CA LEU A 312 10.53 -19.04 -5.38
C LEU A 312 9.98 -17.86 -4.58
N TYR A 313 9.04 -17.15 -5.18
CA TYR A 313 8.41 -16.01 -4.58
C TYR A 313 6.90 -16.03 -4.85
N TYR A 314 6.12 -15.69 -3.83
CA TYR A 314 4.69 -15.49 -3.94
C TYR A 314 4.29 -14.29 -3.10
N SER A 315 3.46 -13.39 -3.66
CA SER A 315 2.89 -12.28 -2.89
C SER A 315 1.44 -12.07 -3.24
N ILE A 316 0.66 -11.71 -2.23
CA ILE A 316 -0.76 -11.42 -2.35
C ILE A 316 -1.09 -10.15 -1.53
N PRO A 317 -1.69 -9.12 -2.15
CA PRO A 317 -2.22 -7.98 -1.43
C PRO A 317 -3.54 -8.36 -0.74
N TRP A 318 -3.79 -7.78 0.42
CA TRP A 318 -5.05 -7.86 1.12
C TRP A 318 -5.40 -6.51 1.70
N LYS A 319 -6.13 -5.71 0.93
CA LYS A 319 -6.49 -4.33 1.30
C LYS A 319 -5.24 -3.48 1.59
N ASN A 320 -5.00 -3.13 2.85
CA ASN A 320 -3.84 -2.36 3.31
C ASN A 320 -2.65 -3.25 3.72
N TYR A 321 -2.69 -4.54 3.43
CA TYR A 321 -1.63 -5.48 3.80
C TYR A 321 -1.09 -6.20 2.58
N LEU A 322 0.17 -6.58 2.67
CA LEU A 322 0.85 -7.41 1.70
C LEU A 322 1.48 -8.61 2.40
N LEU A 323 1.01 -9.80 2.05
CA LEU A 323 1.68 -11.04 2.44
C LEU A 323 2.67 -11.44 1.35
N THR A 324 3.89 -11.71 1.76
CA THR A 324 4.99 -12.16 0.89
C THR A 324 5.58 -13.44 1.44
N LEU A 325 5.68 -14.46 0.60
CA LEU A 325 6.34 -15.72 0.89
C LEU A 325 7.50 -15.89 -0.07
N SER A 326 8.68 -16.19 0.42
CA SER A 326 9.83 -16.50 -0.42
C SER A 326 10.61 -17.67 0.11
N GLY A 327 11.18 -18.46 -0.80
CA GLY A 327 12.06 -19.57 -0.50
C GLY A 327 13.21 -19.59 -1.49
N SER A 328 14.43 -19.88 -1.03
CA SER A 328 15.57 -20.08 -1.88
C SER A 328 16.44 -21.22 -1.41
N LYS A 329 17.08 -21.87 -2.38
CA LYS A 329 18.08 -22.90 -2.18
C LYS A 329 19.28 -22.58 -3.04
N TYR A 330 20.41 -22.37 -2.38
CA TYR A 330 21.70 -22.09 -3.00
C TYR A 330 22.68 -23.22 -2.71
N THR A 331 23.37 -23.70 -3.74
CA THR A 331 24.42 -24.68 -3.62
C THR A 331 25.67 -24.22 -4.38
N TYR A 332 26.84 -24.44 -3.82
CA TYR A 332 28.09 -24.12 -4.46
C TYR A 332 29.16 -25.17 -4.17
N HIS A 333 30.13 -25.25 -5.03
CA HIS A 333 31.34 -26.02 -4.85
C HIS A 333 32.51 -25.30 -5.51
N GLN A 334 33.69 -25.44 -4.91
CA GLN A 334 34.91 -24.86 -5.40
C GLN A 334 36.12 -25.73 -5.02
N THR A 335 37.13 -25.77 -5.86
CA THR A 335 38.39 -26.41 -5.51
C THR A 335 39.26 -25.43 -4.74
N VAL A 336 39.80 -25.87 -3.62
CA VAL A 336 40.72 -25.13 -2.77
C VAL A 336 42.04 -25.83 -2.75
N ALA A 337 43.13 -25.09 -3.02
CA ALA A 337 44.48 -25.62 -2.95
C ALA A 337 44.87 -25.81 -1.48
N GLY A 338 45.19 -27.04 -1.09
CA GLY A 338 45.80 -27.39 0.19
C GLY A 338 47.30 -27.40 0.11
N GLY A 339 47.99 -27.67 1.22
CA GLY A 339 49.45 -27.67 1.29
C GLY A 339 50.11 -28.83 0.54
N LEU A 340 49.42 -29.94 0.32
CA LEU A 340 49.90 -31.13 -0.38
C LEU A 340 48.95 -31.60 -1.47
N GLU A 341 47.64 -31.38 -1.32
CA GLU A 341 46.61 -31.80 -2.24
C GLU A 341 45.51 -30.73 -2.34
N SER A 342 44.82 -30.67 -3.49
CA SER A 342 43.63 -29.86 -3.64
C SER A 342 42.40 -30.61 -3.15
N TYR A 343 41.47 -29.93 -2.50
CA TYR A 343 40.20 -30.50 -2.04
C TYR A 343 39.01 -29.67 -2.51
N THR A 344 37.86 -30.32 -2.68
CA THR A 344 36.62 -29.66 -3.07
C THR A 344 35.88 -29.22 -1.81
N TYR A 345 35.69 -27.91 -1.70
CA TYR A 345 34.83 -27.31 -0.69
C TYR A 345 33.46 -27.06 -1.28
N SER A 346 32.38 -27.50 -0.61
CA SER A 346 31.02 -27.35 -1.06
C SER A 346 30.11 -26.91 0.08
N GLY A 347 29.10 -26.11 -0.25
CA GLY A 347 28.11 -25.64 0.71
C GLY A 347 26.71 -25.63 0.14
N GLU A 348 25.73 -25.75 1.02
CA GLU A 348 24.31 -25.62 0.73
C GLU A 348 23.69 -24.65 1.72
N SER A 349 22.86 -23.73 1.23
CA SER A 349 22.07 -22.80 2.04
C SER A 349 20.62 -22.87 1.61
N GLN A 350 19.71 -22.97 2.58
CA GLN A 350 18.28 -22.92 2.33
C GLN A 350 17.68 -21.81 3.19
N GLN A 351 16.77 -21.02 2.62
CA GLN A 351 16.11 -19.94 3.31
C GLN A 351 14.62 -19.93 2.98
N MET A 352 13.79 -19.73 3.99
CA MET A 352 12.36 -19.46 3.85
C MET A 352 12.01 -18.21 4.63
N LYS A 353 11.21 -17.33 4.03
CA LYS A 353 10.73 -16.09 4.65
C LYS A 353 9.23 -15.96 4.42
N ALA A 354 8.53 -15.52 5.45
CA ALA A 354 7.17 -15.03 5.36
C ALA A 354 7.15 -13.62 5.96
N ASN A 355 6.62 -12.66 5.22
CA ASN A 355 6.56 -11.26 5.63
C ASN A 355 5.14 -10.74 5.41
N LEU A 356 4.58 -10.10 6.43
CA LEU A 356 3.33 -9.35 6.36
C LEU A 356 3.65 -7.88 6.61
N SER A 357 3.47 -7.05 5.60
CA SER A 357 3.67 -5.59 5.68
C SER A 357 2.34 -4.88 5.57
N ARG A 358 2.22 -3.72 6.24
CA ARG A 358 1.15 -2.77 6.02
C ARG A 358 1.61 -1.77 4.97
N LEU A 359 0.80 -1.58 3.95
CA LEU A 359 1.01 -0.66 2.84
C LEU A 359 0.56 0.76 3.22
#